data_5a3e3a42c02eef245d313a9ebf047e35
#
_entry.id   5a3e3a42c02eef245d313a9ebf047e35
#
_cell.length_a   1.000
_cell.length_b   1.000
_cell.length_c   1.000
_cell.angle_alpha   90.00
_cell.angle_beta   90.00
_cell.angle_gamma   90.00
#
_symmetry.space_group_name_H-M   'P 1'
#
loop_
_entity.id
_entity.type
_entity.pdbx_description
1 polymer ?
#
loop_
_entity_poly.entity_id
_entity_poly.type
_entity_poly.pdbx_seq_one_letter_code
_entity_poly.pdbx_strand_id
1 'polypeptide(L)'
;MQERIDDHKIKRYAFEIDEYNPWFLEKSPFYDGARIGGAGMLVNDLVQMFTTVYRASHVIGLHTEEQIWFNNPVRMDEVVTLEGEYVDSYVLRGQGYVVMNAEVKGEDGRSIIRHRGVEILKTIPGDISGRASATPEKRVEGVVAPDARYLQHVTDDVKAGDAIRPVHKTITAEQAAVYSRVGEFITNIHNNLEMSRKGNLRMPIVQGAQMFCTLTQMLTDFFGKDFFTSGWLRTKFISSVKVFEPFTLNGVVTDVDTLEDGRKKVSLEVWIRRSSDERMAVIGWASCIVG
;
A
#
# COMPACT_ATOMS: atom_id res chain seq x y z
N MET A 1 -8.57 12.02 -13.16
CA MET A 1 -9.06 10.72 -13.67
C MET A 1 -10.34 10.36 -12.93
N GLN A 2 -11.30 9.67 -13.57
CA GLN A 2 -12.49 9.14 -12.91
C GLN A 2 -12.51 7.63 -12.98
N GLU A 3 -12.98 6.97 -11.92
CA GLU A 3 -13.10 5.52 -11.82
C GLU A 3 -14.44 5.14 -11.21
N ARG A 4 -15.12 4.16 -11.82
CA ARG A 4 -16.33 3.56 -11.23
C ARG A 4 -15.95 2.40 -10.33
N ILE A 5 -16.52 2.38 -9.14
CA ILE A 5 -16.30 1.34 -8.13
C ILE A 5 -17.43 0.31 -8.25
N ASP A 6 -17.32 -0.57 -9.22
CA ASP A 6 -18.30 -1.61 -9.44
C ASP A 6 -17.97 -2.93 -8.73
N ASP A 7 -18.91 -3.88 -8.78
CA ASP A 7 -18.75 -5.21 -8.20
C ASP A 7 -17.52 -5.95 -8.74
N HIS A 8 -17.24 -5.79 -10.05
CA HIS A 8 -16.08 -6.43 -10.67
C HIS A 8 -14.76 -5.88 -10.13
N LYS A 9 -14.65 -4.56 -9.97
CA LYS A 9 -13.44 -3.91 -9.43
C LYS A 9 -13.18 -4.35 -7.99
N ILE A 10 -14.22 -4.43 -7.16
CA ILE A 10 -14.09 -4.89 -5.76
C ILE A 10 -13.65 -6.36 -5.70
N LYS A 11 -14.30 -7.25 -6.47
CA LYS A 11 -13.96 -8.67 -6.49
C LYS A 11 -12.58 -8.94 -7.08
N ARG A 12 -12.18 -8.16 -8.09
CA ARG A 12 -10.84 -8.24 -8.66
C ARG A 12 -9.80 -7.86 -7.60
N TYR A 13 -9.98 -6.77 -6.87
CA TYR A 13 -9.08 -6.40 -5.77
C TYR A 13 -9.01 -7.51 -4.72
N ALA A 14 -10.14 -8.09 -4.32
CA ALA A 14 -10.16 -9.21 -3.37
C ALA A 14 -9.31 -10.39 -3.86
N PHE A 15 -9.39 -10.73 -5.14
CA PHE A 15 -8.56 -11.76 -5.77
C PHE A 15 -7.08 -11.37 -5.83
N GLU A 16 -6.76 -10.14 -6.22
CA GLU A 16 -5.40 -9.65 -6.43
C GLU A 16 -4.52 -9.77 -5.19
N ILE A 17 -5.09 -9.58 -3.99
CA ILE A 17 -4.37 -9.61 -2.72
C ILE A 17 -4.78 -10.75 -1.79
N ASP A 18 -5.66 -11.64 -2.28
CA ASP A 18 -6.22 -12.75 -1.50
C ASP A 18 -6.88 -12.25 -0.21
N GLU A 19 -7.85 -11.31 -0.36
CA GLU A 19 -8.61 -10.72 0.74
C GLU A 19 -10.11 -10.78 0.48
N TYR A 20 -10.81 -11.67 1.17
CA TYR A 20 -12.24 -11.91 1.00
C TYR A 20 -13.05 -11.43 2.20
N ASN A 21 -12.80 -10.19 2.64
CA ASN A 21 -13.51 -9.57 3.76
C ASN A 21 -15.02 -9.45 3.43
N PRO A 22 -15.94 -9.87 4.33
CA PRO A 22 -17.39 -9.73 4.13
C PRO A 22 -17.85 -8.31 3.80
N TRP A 23 -17.12 -7.28 4.23
CA TRP A 23 -17.43 -5.87 3.91
C TRP A 23 -17.31 -5.56 2.41
N PHE A 24 -16.52 -6.32 1.68
CA PHE A 24 -16.35 -6.19 0.24
C PHE A 24 -17.36 -7.03 -0.55
N LEU A 25 -17.76 -8.18 0.01
CA LEU A 25 -18.53 -9.18 -0.71
C LEU A 25 -20.01 -9.21 -0.32
N GLU A 26 -20.36 -8.80 0.90
CA GLU A 26 -21.71 -8.87 1.45
C GLU A 26 -22.20 -7.49 1.92
N LYS A 27 -21.85 -7.08 3.13
CA LYS A 27 -22.23 -5.80 3.73
C LYS A 27 -21.17 -5.29 4.68
N SER A 28 -21.07 -3.96 4.78
CA SER A 28 -20.11 -3.29 5.66
C SER A 28 -20.80 -2.56 6.84
N PRO A 29 -20.03 -2.13 7.86
CA PRO A 29 -20.55 -1.28 8.92
C PRO A 29 -20.73 0.18 8.48
N PHE A 30 -20.54 0.50 7.22
CA PHE A 30 -20.64 1.85 6.66
C PHE A 30 -21.87 1.98 5.76
N TYR A 31 -22.31 3.21 5.56
CA TYR A 31 -23.32 3.57 4.56
C TYR A 31 -24.58 2.68 4.60
N ASP A 32 -25.14 2.48 5.81
CA ASP A 32 -26.33 1.65 6.05
C ASP A 32 -26.21 0.20 5.54
N GLY A 33 -25.00 -0.35 5.61
CA GLY A 33 -24.73 -1.73 5.21
C GLY A 33 -24.31 -1.88 3.74
N ALA A 34 -24.08 -0.78 3.02
CA ALA A 34 -23.57 -0.87 1.66
C ALA A 34 -22.17 -1.52 1.63
N ARG A 35 -21.87 -2.24 0.55
CA ARG A 35 -20.51 -2.78 0.31
C ARG A 35 -19.52 -1.66 0.08
N ILE A 36 -18.29 -1.88 0.51
CA ILE A 36 -17.17 -0.97 0.32
C ILE A 36 -16.03 -1.68 -0.40
N GLY A 37 -15.11 -0.91 -0.97
CA GLY A 37 -13.83 -1.43 -1.42
C GLY A 37 -12.82 -1.57 -0.29
N GLY A 38 -11.84 -2.45 -0.45
CA GLY A 38 -10.73 -2.56 0.49
C GLY A 38 -9.92 -1.28 0.60
N ALA A 39 -9.31 -1.03 1.75
CA ALA A 39 -8.59 0.22 2.02
C ALA A 39 -7.50 0.54 0.99
N GLY A 40 -6.78 -0.49 0.51
CA GLY A 40 -5.74 -0.35 -0.51
C GLY A 40 -6.23 -0.36 -1.96
N MET A 41 -7.53 -0.51 -2.24
CA MET A 41 -8.04 -0.81 -3.59
C MET A 41 -7.67 0.24 -4.65
N LEU A 42 -7.59 1.51 -4.27
CA LEU A 42 -7.30 2.61 -5.19
C LEU A 42 -5.79 2.93 -5.34
N VAL A 43 -4.94 2.24 -4.60
CA VAL A 43 -3.48 2.49 -4.64
C VAL A 43 -2.92 2.22 -6.03
N ASN A 44 -3.35 1.14 -6.68
CA ASN A 44 -2.90 0.84 -8.04
C ASN A 44 -3.35 1.91 -9.06
N ASP A 45 -4.57 2.45 -8.91
CA ASP A 45 -5.05 3.54 -9.77
C ASP A 45 -4.19 4.80 -9.60
N LEU A 46 -3.80 5.13 -8.37
CA LEU A 46 -2.92 6.26 -8.06
C LEU A 46 -1.51 6.07 -8.64
N VAL A 47 -0.92 4.89 -8.47
CA VAL A 47 0.39 4.58 -9.07
C VAL A 47 0.32 4.68 -10.59
N GLN A 48 -0.78 4.27 -11.22
CA GLN A 48 -0.94 4.34 -12.68
C GLN A 48 -1.18 5.76 -13.21
N MET A 49 -1.53 6.73 -12.38
CA MET A 49 -1.64 8.14 -12.80
C MET A 49 -0.33 8.67 -13.40
N PHE A 50 0.80 8.12 -13.02
CA PHE A 50 2.11 8.37 -13.62
C PHE A 50 2.07 8.20 -15.16
N THR A 51 1.31 7.22 -15.68
CA THR A 51 1.20 6.96 -17.12
C THR A 51 0.45 8.05 -17.88
N THR A 52 -0.27 8.93 -17.19
CA THR A 52 -0.93 10.09 -17.80
C THR A 52 0.06 11.21 -18.18
N VAL A 53 1.22 11.23 -17.54
CA VAL A 53 2.29 12.22 -17.75
C VAL A 53 3.48 11.60 -18.49
N TYR A 54 3.86 10.38 -18.12
CA TYR A 54 5.02 9.69 -18.68
C TYR A 54 4.57 8.50 -19.56
N ARG A 55 5.19 8.36 -20.73
CA ARG A 55 4.93 7.23 -21.61
C ARG A 55 5.54 5.97 -21.01
N ALA A 56 4.71 5.01 -20.61
CA ALA A 56 5.15 3.75 -19.98
C ALA A 56 6.14 2.94 -20.84
N SER A 57 6.12 3.10 -22.18
CA SER A 57 7.08 2.49 -23.11
C SER A 57 8.47 3.14 -23.09
N HIS A 58 8.61 4.34 -22.55
CA HIS A 58 9.86 5.13 -22.56
C HIS A 58 10.46 5.28 -21.16
N VAL A 59 9.70 5.02 -20.12
CA VAL A 59 10.10 5.25 -18.72
C VAL A 59 9.94 3.98 -17.92
N ILE A 60 11.01 3.58 -17.24
CA ILE A 60 10.96 2.51 -16.25
C ILE A 60 10.83 3.18 -14.88
N GLY A 61 9.61 3.17 -14.33
CA GLY A 61 9.34 3.58 -12.96
C GLY A 61 9.68 2.48 -11.98
N LEU A 62 10.32 2.84 -10.87
CA LEU A 62 10.49 1.96 -9.71
C LEU A 62 9.84 2.64 -8.51
N HIS A 63 8.74 2.08 -8.06
CA HIS A 63 8.05 2.55 -6.86
C HIS A 63 8.93 2.30 -5.63
N THR A 64 9.27 3.36 -4.90
CA THR A 64 10.21 3.28 -3.76
C THR A 64 9.57 3.58 -2.43
N GLU A 65 8.53 4.41 -2.41
CA GLU A 65 7.81 4.78 -1.20
C GLU A 65 6.33 5.04 -1.52
N GLU A 66 5.46 4.59 -0.64
CA GLU A 66 4.02 4.81 -0.68
C GLU A 66 3.54 5.31 0.67
N GLN A 67 2.73 6.36 0.71
CA GLN A 67 2.14 6.91 1.91
C GLN A 67 0.67 7.28 1.66
N ILE A 68 -0.22 6.71 2.46
CA ILE A 68 -1.67 6.91 2.36
C ILE A 68 -2.25 7.33 3.71
N TRP A 69 -3.13 8.32 3.69
CA TRP A 69 -4.05 8.68 4.76
C TRP A 69 -5.45 8.22 4.35
N PHE A 70 -6.08 7.39 5.17
CA PHE A 70 -7.42 6.86 4.96
C PHE A 70 -8.42 7.74 5.69
N ASN A 71 -9.31 8.38 4.94
CA ASN A 71 -10.26 9.36 5.47
C ASN A 71 -11.69 8.83 5.44
N ASN A 72 -12.06 8.06 4.42
CA ASN A 72 -13.37 7.43 4.29
C ASN A 72 -13.27 6.18 3.41
N PRO A 73 -14.07 5.13 3.65
CA PRO A 73 -14.16 4.01 2.72
C PRO A 73 -14.80 4.42 1.40
N VAL A 74 -14.39 3.77 0.33
CA VAL A 74 -15.04 3.91 -0.97
C VAL A 74 -16.26 3.00 -1.04
N ARG A 75 -17.39 3.52 -1.53
CA ARG A 75 -18.66 2.79 -1.69
C ARG A 75 -18.72 2.01 -3.00
N MET A 76 -19.37 0.87 -2.99
CA MET A 76 -19.78 0.23 -4.23
C MET A 76 -20.76 1.14 -5.01
N ASP A 77 -20.65 1.07 -6.32
CA ASP A 77 -21.47 1.81 -7.33
C ASP A 77 -21.24 3.32 -7.37
N GLU A 78 -20.29 3.90 -6.62
CA GLU A 78 -19.94 5.30 -6.79
C GLU A 78 -18.88 5.52 -7.88
N VAL A 79 -18.82 6.74 -8.42
CA VAL A 79 -17.73 7.22 -9.26
C VAL A 79 -16.81 8.08 -8.44
N VAL A 80 -15.54 7.72 -8.36
CA VAL A 80 -14.53 8.50 -7.64
C VAL A 80 -13.70 9.34 -8.62
N THR A 81 -13.26 10.51 -8.15
CA THR A 81 -12.34 11.38 -8.89
C THR A 81 -10.96 11.30 -8.24
N LEU A 82 -9.95 10.97 -9.06
CA LEU A 82 -8.56 10.95 -8.68
C LEU A 82 -7.87 12.17 -9.29
N GLU A 83 -7.26 13.00 -8.43
CA GLU A 83 -6.49 14.19 -8.81
C GLU A 83 -5.10 14.11 -8.19
N GLY A 84 -4.08 14.47 -8.95
CA GLY A 84 -2.70 14.42 -8.45
C GLY A 84 -1.80 15.37 -9.20
N GLU A 85 -0.69 15.74 -8.55
CA GLU A 85 0.34 16.60 -9.09
C GLU A 85 1.73 16.13 -8.68
N TYR A 86 2.71 16.34 -9.54
CA TYR A 86 4.12 16.16 -9.18
C TYR A 86 4.59 17.42 -8.43
N VAL A 87 4.95 17.24 -7.16
CA VAL A 87 5.28 18.34 -6.23
C VAL A 87 6.78 18.51 -6.03
N ASP A 88 7.57 17.49 -6.35
CA ASP A 88 9.02 17.54 -6.19
C ASP A 88 9.73 16.58 -7.15
N SER A 89 10.98 16.90 -7.47
CA SER A 89 11.91 16.02 -8.16
C SER A 89 13.32 16.26 -7.67
N TYR A 90 14.11 15.20 -7.55
CA TYR A 90 15.48 15.31 -7.05
C TYR A 90 16.37 14.15 -7.55
N VAL A 91 17.69 14.36 -7.50
CA VAL A 91 18.66 13.31 -7.78
C VAL A 91 19.29 12.84 -6.47
N LEU A 92 19.26 11.54 -6.24
CA LEU A 92 19.94 10.90 -5.11
C LEU A 92 20.70 9.67 -5.60
N ARG A 93 22.00 9.60 -5.28
CA ARG A 93 22.88 8.49 -5.69
C ARG A 93 22.83 8.19 -7.20
N GLY A 94 22.75 9.24 -8.02
CA GLY A 94 22.69 9.12 -9.48
C GLY A 94 21.37 8.62 -10.05
N GLN A 95 20.31 8.54 -9.24
CA GLN A 95 18.96 8.20 -9.68
C GLN A 95 18.05 9.41 -9.59
N GLY A 96 17.17 9.60 -10.58
CA GLY A 96 16.16 10.64 -10.57
C GLY A 96 14.91 10.17 -9.82
N TYR A 97 14.44 10.95 -8.86
CA TYR A 97 13.22 10.70 -8.09
C TYR A 97 12.17 11.74 -8.44
N VAL A 98 10.92 11.31 -8.48
CA VAL A 98 9.76 12.20 -8.55
C VAL A 98 8.82 11.90 -7.39
N VAL A 99 8.15 12.94 -6.93
CA VAL A 99 7.19 12.86 -5.83
C VAL A 99 5.84 13.34 -6.31
N MET A 100 4.83 12.49 -6.16
CA MET A 100 3.45 12.79 -6.51
C MET A 100 2.61 12.87 -5.24
N ASN A 101 1.86 13.97 -5.08
CA ASN A 101 0.74 14.02 -4.16
C ASN A 101 -0.55 13.81 -4.96
N ALA A 102 -1.49 13.09 -4.37
CA ALA A 102 -2.80 12.89 -4.98
C ALA A 102 -3.89 12.77 -3.91
N GLU A 103 -5.12 12.97 -4.33
CA GLU A 103 -6.31 12.77 -3.53
C GLU A 103 -7.38 12.05 -4.33
N VAL A 104 -8.12 11.17 -3.66
CA VAL A 104 -9.32 10.54 -4.22
C VAL A 104 -10.53 11.07 -3.49
N LYS A 105 -11.52 11.54 -4.25
CA LYS A 105 -12.79 12.07 -3.73
C LYS A 105 -13.96 11.22 -4.24
N GLY A 106 -14.94 11.00 -3.35
CA GLY A 106 -16.23 10.43 -3.71
C GLY A 106 -17.12 11.39 -4.47
N GLU A 107 -18.25 10.92 -4.97
CA GLU A 107 -19.24 11.71 -5.72
C GLU A 107 -19.79 12.91 -4.92
N ASP A 108 -19.86 12.77 -3.60
CA ASP A 108 -20.30 13.81 -2.67
C ASP A 108 -19.19 14.78 -2.24
N GLY A 109 -18.01 14.66 -2.83
CA GLY A 109 -16.85 15.49 -2.55
C GLY A 109 -16.06 15.10 -1.29
N ARG A 110 -16.48 14.05 -0.55
CA ARG A 110 -15.71 13.59 0.62
C ARG A 110 -14.34 13.07 0.19
N SER A 111 -13.32 13.38 0.96
CA SER A 111 -11.99 12.80 0.78
C SER A 111 -12.03 11.32 1.17
N ILE A 112 -11.62 10.44 0.27
CA ILE A 112 -11.52 8.99 0.53
C ILE A 112 -10.10 8.68 1.01
N ILE A 113 -9.09 9.00 0.21
CA ILE A 113 -7.69 8.85 0.56
C ILE A 113 -6.89 10.05 0.08
N ARG A 114 -5.83 10.38 0.82
CA ARG A 114 -4.75 11.24 0.36
C ARG A 114 -3.50 10.40 0.19
N HIS A 115 -2.71 10.73 -0.81
CA HIS A 115 -1.58 9.94 -1.26
C HIS A 115 -0.33 10.79 -1.42
N ARG A 116 0.82 10.18 -1.10
CA ARG A 116 2.15 10.67 -1.47
C ARG A 116 3.00 9.48 -1.91
N GLY A 117 3.33 9.42 -3.19
CA GLY A 117 4.18 8.40 -3.78
C GLY A 117 5.55 8.95 -4.16
N VAL A 118 6.58 8.10 -4.08
CA VAL A 118 7.94 8.42 -4.56
C VAL A 118 8.39 7.33 -5.50
N GLU A 119 8.76 7.73 -6.71
CA GLU A 119 9.23 6.81 -7.76
C GLU A 119 10.62 7.22 -8.26
N ILE A 120 11.45 6.23 -8.59
CA ILE A 120 12.64 6.43 -9.40
C ILE A 120 12.25 6.32 -10.87
N LEU A 121 12.52 7.36 -11.63
CA LEU A 121 12.36 7.35 -13.09
C LEU A 121 13.73 7.24 -13.74
N LYS A 122 14.01 6.11 -14.38
CA LYS A 122 15.33 5.83 -14.99
C LYS A 122 15.60 6.61 -16.26
N THR A 123 14.55 7.15 -16.89
CA THR A 123 14.68 7.88 -18.15
C THR A 123 13.80 9.12 -18.12
N ILE A 124 14.20 10.13 -17.36
CA ILE A 124 13.55 11.44 -17.46
C ILE A 124 14.36 12.26 -18.46
N PRO A 125 13.76 12.73 -19.57
CA PRO A 125 14.36 13.74 -20.39
C PRO A 125 14.31 15.07 -19.65
N GLY A 126 15.46 15.68 -19.35
CA GLY A 126 15.57 16.98 -18.73
C GLY A 126 16.35 17.01 -17.42
N ASP A 127 16.71 18.22 -16.98
CA ASP A 127 17.37 18.41 -15.70
C ASP A 127 16.40 18.24 -14.56
N ILE A 128 16.64 17.20 -13.72
CA ILE A 128 15.95 17.07 -12.44
C ILE A 128 16.75 17.88 -11.44
N SER A 129 16.20 18.99 -11.01
CA SER A 129 16.75 19.80 -9.93
C SER A 129 15.83 19.72 -8.72
N GLY A 130 16.36 19.33 -7.59
CA GLY A 130 15.64 19.28 -6.32
C GLY A 130 16.58 18.88 -5.20
N ARG A 131 16.26 19.26 -3.99
CA ARG A 131 17.01 18.85 -2.80
C ARG A 131 16.30 17.67 -2.17
N ALA A 132 16.98 16.53 -2.08
CA ALA A 132 16.58 15.49 -1.16
C ALA A 132 16.69 16.03 0.28
N SER A 133 15.59 16.42 0.87
CA SER A 133 15.53 16.61 2.32
C SER A 133 15.42 15.22 2.96
N ALA A 134 16.54 14.53 3.10
CA ALA A 134 16.59 13.33 3.90
C ALA A 134 16.56 13.74 5.37
N THR A 135 15.38 13.84 5.94
CA THR A 135 15.26 13.76 7.40
C THR A 135 15.67 12.34 7.78
N PRO A 136 16.66 12.15 8.67
CA PRO A 136 16.99 10.82 9.17
C PRO A 136 15.73 10.20 9.78
N GLU A 137 15.28 9.10 9.22
CA GLU A 137 14.11 8.39 9.74
C GLU A 137 14.56 7.35 10.74
N LYS A 138 13.71 7.14 11.75
CA LYS A 138 13.86 6.04 12.68
C LYS A 138 13.92 4.73 11.88
N ARG A 139 14.91 3.91 12.14
CA ARG A 139 15.07 2.63 11.46
C ARG A 139 14.02 1.64 11.96
N VAL A 140 13.31 0.98 11.04
CA VAL A 140 12.50 -0.20 11.38
C VAL A 140 13.44 -1.37 11.64
N GLU A 141 13.44 -1.90 12.85
CA GLU A 141 14.31 -3.02 13.23
C GLU A 141 13.76 -4.36 12.73
N GLY A 142 12.44 -4.46 12.60
CA GLY A 142 11.76 -5.66 12.14
C GLY A 142 11.89 -6.83 13.12
N VAL A 143 11.86 -6.55 14.41
CA VAL A 143 11.99 -7.54 15.46
C VAL A 143 10.79 -7.45 16.41
N VAL A 144 10.23 -8.60 16.75
CA VAL A 144 9.23 -8.75 17.81
C VAL A 144 9.96 -9.26 19.07
N ALA A 145 9.73 -8.65 20.22
CA ALA A 145 10.30 -9.12 21.47
C ALA A 145 9.81 -10.56 21.77
N PRO A 146 10.67 -11.44 22.34
CA PRO A 146 10.29 -12.84 22.60
C PRO A 146 9.09 -13.01 23.52
N ASP A 147 8.86 -12.04 24.40
CA ASP A 147 7.76 -11.99 25.38
C ASP A 147 6.59 -11.10 24.93
N ALA A 148 6.59 -10.63 23.68
CA ALA A 148 5.52 -9.80 23.18
C ALA A 148 4.18 -10.51 23.20
N ARG A 149 3.14 -9.78 23.61
CA ARG A 149 1.76 -10.23 23.49
C ARG A 149 1.31 -10.09 22.04
N TYR A 150 0.83 -11.17 21.44
CA TYR A 150 0.27 -11.16 20.09
C TYR A 150 -1.23 -10.88 20.12
N LEU A 151 -1.66 -9.86 19.39
CA LEU A 151 -3.05 -9.46 19.25
C LEU A 151 -3.54 -9.74 17.83
N GLN A 152 -4.78 -10.20 17.72
CA GLN A 152 -5.47 -10.34 16.43
C GLN A 152 -6.18 -9.03 16.05
N HIS A 153 -6.75 -8.35 17.06
CA HIS A 153 -7.43 -7.07 16.92
C HIS A 153 -6.92 -6.12 18.01
N VAL A 154 -7.00 -4.82 17.75
CA VAL A 154 -6.71 -3.79 18.75
C VAL A 154 -7.67 -3.94 19.93
N THR A 155 -7.17 -3.77 21.15
CA THR A 155 -7.93 -3.88 22.40
C THR A 155 -7.79 -2.61 23.21
N ASP A 156 -8.71 -2.39 24.16
CA ASP A 156 -8.69 -1.19 25.01
C ASP A 156 -7.41 -1.11 25.87
N ASP A 157 -6.76 -2.23 26.16
CA ASP A 157 -5.52 -2.33 26.92
C ASP A 157 -4.24 -2.46 26.05
N VAL A 158 -4.35 -2.16 24.75
CA VAL A 158 -3.21 -2.16 23.83
C VAL A 158 -2.09 -1.23 24.34
N LYS A 159 -0.84 -1.67 24.20
CA LYS A 159 0.34 -0.94 24.67
C LYS A 159 1.54 -1.13 23.78
N ALA A 160 2.53 -0.25 23.92
CA ALA A 160 3.80 -0.40 23.24
C ALA A 160 4.45 -1.76 23.56
N GLY A 161 4.99 -2.42 22.54
CA GLY A 161 5.56 -3.77 22.60
C GLY A 161 4.57 -4.88 22.24
N ASP A 162 3.24 -4.63 22.22
CA ASP A 162 2.28 -5.59 21.68
C ASP A 162 2.54 -5.80 20.18
N ALA A 163 2.38 -7.02 19.70
CA ALA A 163 2.60 -7.38 18.30
C ALA A 163 1.30 -7.79 17.62
N ILE A 164 1.16 -7.46 16.35
CA ILE A 164 0.11 -8.02 15.50
C ILE A 164 0.43 -9.49 15.23
N ARG A 165 -0.57 -10.37 15.29
CA ARG A 165 -0.39 -11.76 14.87
C ARG A 165 0.11 -11.80 13.43
N PRO A 166 1.24 -12.48 13.14
CA PRO A 166 1.81 -12.53 11.80
C PRO A 166 0.83 -13.11 10.78
N VAL A 167 0.78 -12.51 9.59
CA VAL A 167 -0.03 -12.99 8.47
C VAL A 167 0.89 -13.55 7.40
N HIS A 168 0.69 -14.82 7.04
CA HIS A 168 1.46 -15.49 5.99
C HIS A 168 0.73 -15.38 4.66
N LYS A 169 1.45 -15.00 3.62
CA LYS A 169 0.90 -14.84 2.27
C LYS A 169 1.83 -15.38 1.20
N THR A 170 1.21 -15.68 0.07
CA THR A 170 1.88 -15.98 -1.21
C THR A 170 1.05 -15.36 -2.31
N ILE A 171 1.68 -14.59 -3.18
CA ILE A 171 1.02 -14.02 -4.37
C ILE A 171 1.35 -14.90 -5.57
N THR A 172 0.32 -15.36 -6.28
CA THR A 172 0.49 -16.16 -7.49
C THR A 172 0.86 -15.29 -8.70
N ALA A 173 1.30 -15.93 -9.79
CA ALA A 173 1.58 -15.21 -11.03
C ALA A 173 0.30 -14.57 -11.62
N GLU A 174 -0.84 -15.23 -11.47
CA GLU A 174 -2.15 -14.75 -11.92
C GLU A 174 -2.58 -13.51 -11.13
N GLN A 175 -2.45 -13.53 -9.81
CA GLN A 175 -2.74 -12.38 -8.95
C GLN A 175 -1.84 -11.18 -9.28
N ALA A 176 -0.55 -11.40 -9.45
CA ALA A 176 0.39 -10.36 -9.87
C ALA A 176 0.08 -9.82 -11.27
N ALA A 177 -0.31 -10.68 -12.21
CA ALA A 177 -0.68 -10.28 -13.56
C ALA A 177 -1.97 -9.44 -13.58
N VAL A 178 -2.99 -9.84 -12.82
CA VAL A 178 -4.25 -9.10 -12.71
C VAL A 178 -4.04 -7.75 -12.02
N TYR A 179 -3.24 -7.69 -10.95
CA TYR A 179 -2.89 -6.43 -10.29
C TYR A 179 -2.13 -5.48 -11.21
N SER A 180 -1.26 -6.00 -12.07
CA SER A 180 -0.46 -5.26 -13.03
C SER A 180 -1.30 -4.83 -14.25
N ARG A 181 -2.38 -4.07 -14.04
CA ARG A 181 -3.37 -3.70 -15.07
C ARG A 181 -2.80 -3.01 -16.30
N VAL A 182 -1.74 -2.24 -16.14
CA VAL A 182 -0.98 -1.64 -17.25
C VAL A 182 -0.49 -2.73 -18.20
N GLY A 183 -0.37 -3.95 -17.71
CA GLY A 183 0.03 -5.13 -18.46
C GLY A 183 -1.08 -5.88 -19.19
N GLU A 184 -2.33 -5.45 -19.17
CA GLU A 184 -3.36 -6.07 -20.02
C GLU A 184 -2.99 -5.96 -21.50
N PHE A 185 -2.31 -4.88 -21.87
CA PHE A 185 -1.81 -4.61 -23.23
C PHE A 185 -0.30 -4.47 -23.31
N ILE A 186 0.40 -4.44 -22.17
CA ILE A 186 1.85 -4.21 -22.09
C ILE A 186 2.46 -5.26 -21.16
N THR A 187 3.34 -6.09 -21.68
CA THR A 187 4.11 -7.05 -20.88
C THR A 187 5.15 -6.31 -20.06
N ASN A 188 5.27 -6.68 -18.78
CA ASN A 188 6.22 -6.09 -17.83
C ASN A 188 6.83 -7.15 -16.91
N ILE A 189 7.66 -6.73 -15.98
CA ILE A 189 8.38 -7.61 -15.05
C ILE A 189 7.47 -8.29 -14.00
N HIS A 190 6.20 -7.90 -13.92
CA HIS A 190 5.24 -8.45 -12.97
C HIS A 190 4.33 -9.52 -13.58
N ASN A 191 4.16 -9.51 -14.89
CA ASN A 191 3.22 -10.38 -15.59
C ASN A 191 3.86 -11.28 -16.67
N ASN A 192 5.14 -11.09 -16.97
CA ASN A 192 5.78 -11.80 -18.07
C ASN A 192 7.19 -12.30 -17.72
N LEU A 193 7.42 -13.61 -17.87
CA LEU A 193 8.68 -14.25 -17.51
C LEU A 193 9.86 -13.78 -18.40
N GLU A 194 9.63 -13.57 -19.69
CA GLU A 194 10.67 -13.10 -20.61
C GLU A 194 11.11 -11.67 -20.25
N MET A 195 10.17 -10.80 -19.97
CA MET A 195 10.46 -9.42 -19.53
C MET A 195 11.18 -9.41 -18.18
N SER A 196 10.81 -10.30 -17.26
CA SER A 196 11.52 -10.46 -15.99
C SER A 196 12.98 -10.87 -16.21
N ARG A 197 13.23 -11.83 -17.10
CA ARG A 197 14.60 -12.26 -17.45
C ARG A 197 15.42 -11.16 -18.13
N LYS A 198 14.82 -10.34 -19.00
CA LYS A 198 15.46 -9.14 -19.56
C LYS A 198 15.82 -8.10 -18.48
N GLY A 199 15.05 -8.06 -17.38
CA GLY A 199 15.35 -7.26 -16.19
C GLY A 199 16.31 -7.91 -15.19
N ASN A 200 17.02 -9.00 -15.58
CA ASN A 200 17.88 -9.80 -14.71
C ASN A 200 17.15 -10.45 -13.51
N LEU A 201 15.87 -10.70 -13.64
CA LEU A 201 15.06 -11.41 -12.66
C LEU A 201 14.87 -12.86 -13.12
N ARG A 202 14.85 -13.79 -12.17
CA ARG A 202 14.61 -15.21 -12.49
C ARG A 202 13.15 -15.53 -12.75
N MET A 203 12.25 -14.76 -12.14
CA MET A 203 10.79 -14.88 -12.21
C MET A 203 10.14 -13.50 -12.16
N PRO A 204 8.86 -13.38 -12.55
CA PRO A 204 8.06 -12.19 -12.25
C PRO A 204 8.07 -11.89 -10.75
N ILE A 205 7.98 -10.62 -10.43
CA ILE A 205 7.97 -10.11 -9.05
C ILE A 205 6.63 -9.44 -8.73
N VAL A 206 6.25 -9.51 -7.47
CA VAL A 206 5.07 -8.80 -6.93
C VAL A 206 5.33 -7.30 -6.98
N GLN A 207 4.31 -6.51 -7.34
CA GLN A 207 4.43 -5.05 -7.33
C GLN A 207 4.56 -4.51 -5.90
N GLY A 208 5.33 -3.42 -5.73
CA GLY A 208 5.43 -2.75 -4.44
C GLY A 208 4.07 -2.29 -3.91
N ALA A 209 3.25 -1.70 -4.78
CA ALA A 209 1.89 -1.28 -4.43
C ALA A 209 0.99 -2.47 -4.01
N GLN A 210 1.15 -3.65 -4.63
CA GLN A 210 0.43 -4.87 -4.23
C GLN A 210 0.88 -5.35 -2.84
N MET A 211 2.17 -5.25 -2.52
CA MET A 211 2.70 -5.53 -1.18
C MET A 211 2.15 -4.54 -0.14
N PHE A 212 2.04 -3.25 -0.50
CA PHE A 212 1.38 -2.25 0.32
C PHE A 212 -0.08 -2.65 0.62
N CYS A 213 -0.82 -3.10 -0.38
CA CYS A 213 -2.21 -3.56 -0.21
C CYS A 213 -2.34 -4.76 0.74
N THR A 214 -1.36 -5.67 0.78
CA THR A 214 -1.38 -6.76 1.79
C THR A 214 -1.19 -6.23 3.21
N LEU A 215 -0.40 -5.18 3.41
CA LEU A 215 -0.28 -4.51 4.72
C LEU A 215 -1.58 -3.78 5.10
N THR A 216 -2.28 -3.14 4.15
CA THR A 216 -3.59 -2.53 4.47
C THR A 216 -4.61 -3.57 4.91
N GLN A 217 -4.57 -4.79 4.37
CA GLN A 217 -5.40 -5.90 4.84
C GLN A 217 -5.09 -6.23 6.31
N MET A 218 -3.81 -6.49 6.65
CA MET A 218 -3.40 -6.80 8.03
C MET A 218 -3.84 -5.68 9.00
N LEU A 219 -3.70 -4.41 8.59
CA LEU A 219 -4.09 -3.26 9.42
C LEU A 219 -5.61 -3.09 9.52
N THR A 220 -6.36 -3.40 8.44
CA THR A 220 -7.83 -3.46 8.47
C THR A 220 -8.32 -4.55 9.43
N ASP A 221 -7.71 -5.72 9.39
CA ASP A 221 -8.04 -6.82 10.31
C ASP A 221 -7.72 -6.43 11.77
N PHE A 222 -6.64 -5.70 12.00
CA PHE A 222 -6.22 -5.28 13.33
C PHE A 222 -7.06 -4.13 13.90
N PHE A 223 -7.28 -3.06 13.13
CA PHE A 223 -7.98 -1.84 13.58
C PHE A 223 -9.49 -1.83 13.27
N GLY A 224 -9.95 -2.74 12.43
CA GLY A 224 -11.34 -2.79 12.00
C GLY A 224 -11.74 -1.55 11.19
N LYS A 225 -12.95 -1.06 11.45
CA LYS A 225 -13.55 0.07 10.73
C LYS A 225 -12.75 1.38 10.86
N ASP A 226 -12.07 1.56 11.98
CA ASP A 226 -11.37 2.81 12.28
C ASP A 226 -10.20 3.04 11.31
N PHE A 227 -9.61 1.98 10.74
CA PHE A 227 -8.56 2.10 9.75
C PHE A 227 -9.02 2.83 8.48
N PHE A 228 -10.28 2.70 8.08
CA PHE A 228 -10.83 3.39 6.91
C PHE A 228 -11.03 4.89 7.11
N THR A 229 -11.09 5.37 8.37
CA THR A 229 -11.47 6.76 8.68
C THR A 229 -10.36 7.57 9.33
N SER A 230 -9.34 6.91 9.87
CA SER A 230 -8.24 7.55 10.59
C SER A 230 -6.90 6.87 10.40
N GLY A 231 -6.86 5.81 9.59
CA GLY A 231 -5.66 5.06 9.30
C GLY A 231 -4.63 5.86 8.52
N TRP A 232 -3.38 5.59 8.80
CA TRP A 232 -2.24 6.06 8.05
C TRP A 232 -1.24 4.92 7.88
N LEU A 233 -0.70 4.79 6.67
CA LEU A 233 0.36 3.83 6.37
C LEU A 233 1.38 4.47 5.44
N ARG A 234 2.67 4.36 5.80
CA ARG A 234 3.81 4.72 4.97
C ARG A 234 4.74 3.53 4.86
N THR A 235 5.17 3.20 3.66
CA THR A 235 6.08 2.09 3.38
C THR A 235 7.24 2.50 2.50
N LYS A 236 8.35 1.77 2.66
CA LYS A 236 9.50 1.79 1.74
C LYS A 236 9.73 0.39 1.20
N PHE A 237 9.91 0.29 -0.11
CA PHE A 237 10.17 -0.95 -0.80
C PHE A 237 11.67 -1.20 -0.88
N ILE A 238 12.16 -2.22 -0.15
CA ILE A 238 13.59 -2.48 0.06
C ILE A 238 14.10 -3.55 -0.91
N SER A 239 13.32 -4.61 -1.11
CA SER A 239 13.67 -5.68 -2.03
C SER A 239 12.43 -6.35 -2.63
N SER A 240 12.59 -6.93 -3.81
CA SER A 240 11.49 -7.61 -4.50
C SER A 240 11.12 -8.93 -3.85
N VAL A 241 9.83 -9.27 -3.91
CA VAL A 241 9.28 -10.60 -3.64
C VAL A 241 8.91 -11.22 -4.98
N LYS A 242 9.26 -12.48 -5.21
CA LYS A 242 8.89 -13.20 -6.43
C LYS A 242 7.46 -13.72 -6.31
N VAL A 243 6.79 -13.91 -7.44
CA VAL A 243 5.55 -14.68 -7.45
C VAL A 243 5.81 -16.08 -6.90
N PHE A 244 4.85 -16.65 -6.18
CA PHE A 244 4.92 -17.93 -5.46
C PHE A 244 5.94 -17.96 -4.31
N GLU A 245 6.66 -16.88 -4.01
CA GLU A 245 7.53 -16.81 -2.84
C GLU A 245 6.69 -16.49 -1.59
N PRO A 246 6.67 -17.34 -0.56
CA PRO A 246 5.98 -17.04 0.69
C PRO A 246 6.64 -15.85 1.41
N PHE A 247 5.81 -15.04 2.05
CA PHE A 247 6.26 -13.93 2.88
C PHE A 247 5.34 -13.74 4.09
N THR A 248 5.83 -13.03 5.08
CA THR A 248 5.10 -12.78 6.33
C THR A 248 4.96 -11.28 6.56
N LEU A 249 3.74 -10.86 6.85
CA LEU A 249 3.39 -9.52 7.32
C LEU A 249 3.52 -9.49 8.83
N ASN A 250 4.15 -8.47 9.36
CA ASN A 250 4.39 -8.30 10.79
C ASN A 250 4.12 -6.84 11.21
N GLY A 251 3.78 -6.65 12.48
CA GLY A 251 3.62 -5.32 13.06
C GLY A 251 3.86 -5.35 14.57
N VAL A 252 4.42 -4.25 15.08
CA VAL A 252 4.65 -4.03 16.52
C VAL A 252 4.16 -2.64 16.88
N VAL A 253 3.38 -2.55 17.94
CA VAL A 253 2.95 -1.27 18.52
C VAL A 253 4.16 -0.56 19.12
N THR A 254 4.44 0.63 18.65
CA THR A 254 5.57 1.44 19.12
C THR A 254 5.15 2.48 20.13
N ASP A 255 3.89 2.94 20.03
CA ASP A 255 3.39 3.98 20.91
C ASP A 255 1.86 3.96 20.97
N VAL A 256 1.29 4.45 22.10
CA VAL A 256 -0.15 4.61 22.32
C VAL A 256 -0.40 5.92 23.04
N ASP A 257 -0.89 6.92 22.31
CA ASP A 257 -1.27 8.23 22.85
C ASP A 257 -2.77 8.28 23.14
N THR A 258 -3.16 8.73 24.33
CA THR A 258 -4.55 9.05 24.63
C THR A 258 -4.83 10.49 24.20
N LEU A 259 -5.81 10.67 23.33
CA LEU A 259 -6.26 11.97 22.83
C LEU A 259 -7.18 12.68 23.85
N GLU A 260 -7.38 13.98 23.66
CA GLU A 260 -8.23 14.80 24.55
C GLU A 260 -9.68 14.30 24.63
N ASP A 261 -10.19 13.68 23.58
CA ASP A 261 -11.53 13.09 23.51
C ASP A 261 -11.64 11.66 24.06
N GLY A 262 -10.55 11.14 24.61
CA GLY A 262 -10.46 9.81 25.20
C GLY A 262 -10.14 8.68 24.23
N ARG A 263 -10.18 8.94 22.92
CA ARG A 263 -9.73 7.96 21.91
C ARG A 263 -8.22 7.74 22.00
N LYS A 264 -7.74 6.65 21.43
CA LYS A 264 -6.33 6.32 21.40
C LYS A 264 -5.76 6.39 19.99
N LYS A 265 -4.62 7.06 19.83
CA LYS A 265 -3.80 6.94 18.64
C LYS A 265 -2.76 5.86 18.86
N VAL A 266 -2.89 4.77 18.11
CA VAL A 266 -1.95 3.64 18.15
C VAL A 266 -1.00 3.75 16.97
N SER A 267 0.30 3.76 17.26
CA SER A 267 1.38 3.84 16.27
C SER A 267 2.13 2.51 16.19
N LEU A 268 2.52 2.09 14.98
CA LEU A 268 3.19 0.82 14.73
C LEU A 268 4.39 0.96 13.80
N GLU A 269 5.35 0.08 13.96
CA GLU A 269 6.24 -0.35 12.89
C GLU A 269 5.64 -1.59 12.23
N VAL A 270 5.68 -1.64 10.89
CA VAL A 270 5.20 -2.78 10.10
C VAL A 270 6.25 -3.19 9.08
N TRP A 271 6.31 -4.47 8.74
CA TRP A 271 7.24 -4.94 7.72
C TRP A 271 6.77 -6.23 7.06
N ILE A 272 7.30 -6.46 5.87
CA ILE A 272 7.14 -7.71 5.14
C ILE A 272 8.50 -8.39 5.05
N ARG A 273 8.54 -9.67 5.45
CA ARG A 273 9.73 -10.50 5.44
C ARG A 273 9.54 -11.68 4.48
N ARG A 274 10.50 -11.90 3.59
CA ARG A 274 10.49 -13.06 2.71
C ARG A 274 10.86 -14.31 3.51
N SER A 275 10.17 -15.43 3.23
CA SER A 275 10.47 -16.70 3.89
C SER A 275 11.70 -17.41 3.33
N SER A 276 12.14 -17.04 2.12
CA SER A 276 13.26 -17.72 1.45
C SER A 276 14.64 -17.40 2.02
N ASP A 277 14.83 -16.17 2.54
CA ASP A 277 16.13 -15.67 3.02
C ASP A 277 16.01 -14.72 4.22
N GLU A 278 14.85 -14.64 4.82
CA GLU A 278 14.52 -13.82 6.00
C GLU A 278 14.77 -12.30 5.80
N ARG A 279 15.00 -11.84 4.57
CA ARG A 279 15.21 -10.41 4.29
C ARG A 279 13.91 -9.64 4.29
N MET A 280 13.96 -8.41 4.78
CA MET A 280 12.85 -7.48 4.67
C MET A 280 12.67 -7.04 3.21
N ALA A 281 11.44 -7.20 2.72
CA ALA A 281 11.03 -6.71 1.41
C ALA A 281 10.42 -5.31 1.50
N VAL A 282 9.64 -5.06 2.55
CA VAL A 282 8.99 -3.78 2.83
C VAL A 282 9.21 -3.44 4.29
N ILE A 283 9.45 -2.18 4.58
CA ILE A 283 9.42 -1.60 5.92
C ILE A 283 8.43 -0.44 5.94
N GLY A 284 7.82 -0.18 7.07
CA GLY A 284 6.85 0.91 7.16
C GLY A 284 6.44 1.29 8.57
N TRP A 285 5.66 2.34 8.62
CA TRP A 285 5.06 2.92 9.80
C TRP A 285 3.57 3.08 9.56
N ALA A 286 2.80 2.78 10.56
CA ALA A 286 1.35 2.92 10.51
C ALA A 286 0.83 3.57 11.78
N SER A 287 -0.34 4.20 11.68
CA SER A 287 -1.09 4.63 12.86
C SER A 287 -2.59 4.63 12.57
N CYS A 288 -3.38 4.52 13.63
CA CYS A 288 -4.82 4.64 13.56
C CYS A 288 -5.34 5.24 14.88
N ILE A 289 -6.41 6.02 14.82
CA ILE A 289 -7.15 6.49 15.99
C ILE A 289 -8.30 5.52 16.19
N VAL A 290 -8.39 4.92 17.38
CA VAL A 290 -9.39 3.92 17.78
C VAL A 290 -10.19 4.37 18.99
N GLY A 291 -11.46 3.94 19.07
CA GLY A 291 -12.36 4.25 20.17
C GLY A 291 -13.66 4.92 19.76
#